data_d44f8a1bc0f5bc2952066d88614d7a76
#
_entry.id   d44f8a1bc0f5bc2952066d88614d7a76
#
_cell.length_a   1.000
_cell.length_b   1.000
_cell.length_c   1.000
_cell.angle_alpha   90.00
_cell.angle_beta   90.00
_cell.angle_gamma   90.00
#
_symmetry.space_group_name_H-M   'P 1'
#
loop_
_entity.id
_entity.type
_entity.pdbx_description
1 polymer ?
#
loop_
_entity_poly.entity_id
_entity_poly.type
_entity_poly.pdbx_seq_one_letter_code
_entity_poly.pdbx_strand_id
1 'polypeptide(L)'
;MKKFSAILIALVAYLQVYAIFPMQITNNSQYDDTDIYIGIIGKRLDGSDIYYNLRSNSVSGVTLADLNESVNTLHKVDGDWGYANIFVTLDQIPGNTVYIDRSMACRMFIGFRSPMYLHAFNNGYAGADLNNPNDPNADLRWEIVEFSYDNNDVMFVNTTRVDAFQYPMGIDLYGNVAAGANNAHMRRGDLKSYAATIADWDREFGGTIYNNCKISRITKDNLG
;
A
#
# COMPACT_ATOMS: atom_id res chain seq x y z
N MET A 1 -14.87 -68.85 3.08
CA MET A 1 -13.86 -67.84 2.94
C MET A 1 -14.52 -66.61 2.34
N LYS A 2 -14.78 -65.55 3.15
CA LYS A 2 -15.38 -64.31 2.69
C LYS A 2 -14.25 -63.36 2.24
N LYS A 3 -14.26 -62.94 0.98
CA LYS A 3 -13.33 -62.00 0.44
C LYS A 3 -13.79 -60.60 0.86
N PHE A 4 -13.00 -59.90 1.71
CA PHE A 4 -13.16 -58.48 1.99
C PHE A 4 -12.52 -57.70 0.84
N SER A 5 -13.34 -56.98 0.06
CA SER A 5 -12.86 -56.00 -0.87
C SER A 5 -12.67 -54.67 -0.10
N ALA A 6 -11.43 -54.26 0.06
CA ALA A 6 -11.13 -52.94 0.58
C ALA A 6 -11.33 -51.90 -0.53
N ILE A 7 -12.30 -51.03 -0.36
CA ILE A 7 -12.48 -49.87 -1.23
C ILE A 7 -11.51 -48.81 -0.71
N LEU A 8 -10.45 -48.53 -1.47
CA LEU A 8 -9.53 -47.41 -1.24
C LEU A 8 -10.19 -46.14 -1.76
N ILE A 9 -10.77 -45.37 -0.87
CA ILE A 9 -11.24 -44.01 -1.21
C ILE A 9 -10.01 -43.11 -1.24
N ALA A 10 -9.54 -42.78 -2.44
CA ALA A 10 -8.54 -41.77 -2.64
C ALA A 10 -9.19 -40.38 -2.38
N LEU A 11 -8.93 -39.80 -1.22
CA LEU A 11 -9.28 -38.44 -0.91
C LEU A 11 -8.34 -37.53 -1.72
N VAL A 12 -8.77 -37.09 -2.87
CA VAL A 12 -8.05 -36.03 -3.63
C VAL A 12 -8.32 -34.71 -2.92
N ALA A 13 -7.43 -34.35 -2.03
CA ALA A 13 -7.43 -33.00 -1.50
C ALA A 13 -7.07 -32.04 -2.65
N TYR A 14 -8.05 -31.31 -3.13
CA TYR A 14 -7.80 -30.18 -4.00
C TYR A 14 -7.08 -29.10 -3.15
N LEU A 15 -5.76 -29.10 -3.18
CA LEU A 15 -4.98 -27.94 -2.76
C LEU A 15 -5.27 -26.87 -3.80
N GLN A 16 -6.15 -25.94 -3.47
CA GLN A 16 -6.24 -24.68 -4.19
C GLN A 16 -4.92 -23.96 -3.92
N VAL A 17 -4.00 -24.06 -4.86
CA VAL A 17 -2.83 -23.19 -4.91
C VAL A 17 -3.37 -21.82 -5.26
N TYR A 18 -3.61 -20.99 -4.26
CA TYR A 18 -3.88 -19.59 -4.50
C TYR A 18 -2.63 -19.00 -5.12
N ALA A 19 -2.77 -18.45 -6.32
CA ALA A 19 -1.70 -17.70 -6.92
C ALA A 19 -1.45 -16.46 -6.06
N ILE A 20 -0.29 -16.41 -5.44
CA ILE A 20 0.16 -15.30 -4.59
C ILE A 20 1.19 -14.52 -5.39
N PHE A 21 1.00 -13.21 -5.50
CA PHE A 21 1.95 -12.32 -6.18
C PHE A 21 2.89 -11.68 -5.17
N PRO A 22 4.22 -11.94 -5.24
CA PRO A 22 5.18 -11.29 -4.36
C PRO A 22 5.41 -9.84 -4.80
N MET A 23 5.20 -8.90 -3.89
CA MET A 23 5.52 -7.48 -4.07
C MET A 23 6.64 -7.12 -3.10
N GLN A 24 7.83 -6.89 -3.62
CA GLN A 24 8.98 -6.47 -2.83
C GLN A 24 9.03 -4.95 -2.72
N ILE A 25 9.25 -4.46 -1.52
CA ILE A 25 9.41 -3.03 -1.23
C ILE A 25 10.91 -2.77 -1.10
N THR A 26 11.44 -1.89 -1.95
CA THR A 26 12.84 -1.48 -1.90
C THR A 26 12.92 -0.04 -1.41
N ASN A 27 13.59 0.14 -0.28
CA ASN A 27 13.83 1.47 0.27
C ASN A 27 15.09 2.07 -0.35
N ASN A 28 14.91 3.07 -1.21
CA ASN A 28 16.00 3.88 -1.76
C ASN A 28 15.96 5.32 -1.20
N SER A 29 15.18 5.55 -0.14
CA SER A 29 15.07 6.84 0.51
C SER A 29 16.22 7.07 1.50
N GLN A 30 16.21 8.23 2.14
CA GLN A 30 17.15 8.57 3.21
C GLN A 30 16.68 8.10 4.61
N TYR A 31 15.50 7.47 4.69
CA TYR A 31 14.93 7.00 5.95
C TYR A 31 15.35 5.57 6.22
N ASP A 32 15.54 5.23 7.48
CA ASP A 32 15.71 3.85 7.89
C ASP A 32 14.40 3.07 7.73
N ASP A 33 14.46 1.76 7.54
CA ASP A 33 13.28 0.90 7.39
C ASP A 33 12.35 0.95 8.63
N THR A 34 12.89 1.30 9.79
CA THR A 34 12.15 1.53 11.03
C THR A 34 11.31 2.82 11.02
N ASP A 35 11.59 3.73 10.09
CA ASP A 35 10.90 5.02 9.93
C ASP A 35 9.89 5.01 8.78
N ILE A 36 9.75 3.89 8.08
CA ILE A 36 8.81 3.72 6.97
C ILE A 36 7.67 2.82 7.41
N TYR A 37 6.47 3.36 7.44
CA TYR A 37 5.25 2.70 7.90
C TYR A 37 4.41 2.26 6.70
N ILE A 38 4.08 0.98 6.64
CA ILE A 38 3.28 0.39 5.56
C ILE A 38 1.96 -0.12 6.12
N GLY A 39 0.86 0.22 5.45
CA GLY A 39 -0.47 -0.32 5.74
C GLY A 39 -1.20 -0.60 4.43
N ILE A 40 -1.93 -1.71 4.36
CA ILE A 40 -2.67 -2.10 3.15
C ILE A 40 -4.09 -2.48 3.51
N ILE A 41 -5.03 -1.86 2.82
CA ILE A 41 -6.45 -2.22 2.81
C ILE A 41 -6.95 -2.38 1.38
N GLY A 42 -8.00 -3.13 1.19
CA GLY A 42 -8.61 -3.34 -0.12
C GLY A 42 -9.87 -4.17 -0.04
N LYS A 43 -10.20 -4.83 -1.14
CA LYS A 43 -11.36 -5.70 -1.24
C LYS A 43 -10.97 -7.05 -1.85
N ARG A 44 -11.67 -8.12 -1.43
CA ARG A 44 -11.68 -9.37 -2.17
C ARG A 44 -12.40 -9.18 -3.51
N LEU A 45 -12.28 -10.14 -4.40
CA LEU A 45 -12.97 -10.09 -5.69
C LEU A 45 -14.51 -10.17 -5.57
N ASP A 46 -15.02 -10.63 -4.44
CA ASP A 46 -16.46 -10.62 -4.09
C ASP A 46 -16.93 -9.27 -3.52
N GLY A 47 -16.03 -8.30 -3.37
CA GLY A 47 -16.30 -6.96 -2.85
C GLY A 47 -16.20 -6.83 -1.33
N SER A 48 -15.98 -7.92 -0.59
CA SER A 48 -15.77 -7.86 0.86
C SER A 48 -14.44 -7.17 1.21
N ASP A 49 -14.44 -6.42 2.32
CA ASP A 49 -13.27 -5.69 2.76
C ASP A 49 -12.20 -6.62 3.33
N ILE A 50 -10.96 -6.25 3.11
CA ILE A 50 -9.78 -6.95 3.63
C ILE A 50 -8.72 -5.95 4.09
N TYR A 51 -7.88 -6.40 5.02
CA TYR A 51 -6.59 -5.78 5.29
C TYR A 51 -5.47 -6.84 5.26
N TYR A 52 -4.26 -6.37 5.04
CA TYR A 52 -3.07 -7.21 5.04
C TYR A 52 -2.37 -7.12 6.40
N ASN A 53 -2.29 -8.23 7.11
CA ASN A 53 -1.42 -8.34 8.26
C ASN A 53 0.02 -8.58 7.78
N LEU A 54 0.77 -7.51 7.66
CA LEU A 54 2.09 -7.52 7.01
C LEU A 54 3.17 -8.25 7.84
N ARG A 55 2.98 -8.36 9.17
CA ARG A 55 3.91 -9.13 10.02
C ARG A 55 3.83 -10.63 9.77
N SER A 56 2.63 -11.12 9.47
CA SER A 56 2.38 -12.55 9.20
C SER A 56 2.24 -12.89 7.74
N ASN A 57 2.28 -11.87 6.85
CA ASN A 57 2.00 -12.01 5.42
C ASN A 57 0.67 -12.74 5.16
N SER A 58 -0.37 -12.34 5.89
CA SER A 58 -1.71 -12.93 5.77
C SER A 58 -2.75 -11.86 5.43
N VAL A 59 -3.81 -12.29 4.77
CA VAL A 59 -4.95 -11.44 4.44
C VAL A 59 -6.13 -11.80 5.33
N SER A 60 -6.70 -10.81 5.99
CA SER A 60 -7.86 -10.98 6.85
C SER A 60 -9.07 -10.25 6.29
N GLY A 61 -10.21 -10.94 6.25
CA GLY A 61 -11.51 -10.32 6.03
C GLY A 61 -11.96 -9.62 7.32
N VAL A 62 -12.43 -8.39 7.20
CA VAL A 62 -12.82 -7.55 8.34
C VAL A 62 -13.96 -6.63 7.97
N THR A 63 -14.67 -6.14 8.98
CA THR A 63 -15.36 -4.87 8.87
C THR A 63 -14.31 -3.79 9.10
N LEU A 64 -14.07 -2.91 8.14
CA LEU A 64 -12.97 -1.94 8.23
C LEU A 64 -13.04 -1.08 9.49
N ALA A 65 -14.26 -0.72 9.92
CA ALA A 65 -14.45 0.06 11.16
C ALA A 65 -13.87 -0.61 12.40
N ASP A 66 -13.79 -1.96 12.43
CA ASP A 66 -13.24 -2.71 13.56
C ASP A 66 -11.72 -2.59 13.67
N LEU A 67 -11.06 -2.01 12.63
CA LEU A 67 -9.63 -1.74 12.65
C LEU A 67 -9.28 -0.48 13.46
N ASN A 68 -10.26 0.39 13.74
CA ASN A 68 -10.02 1.61 14.49
C ASN A 68 -9.75 1.29 15.98
N GLU A 69 -8.73 1.90 16.51
CA GLU A 69 -8.41 1.82 17.94
C GLU A 69 -8.57 3.19 18.59
N SER A 70 -9.24 3.23 19.74
CA SER A 70 -9.42 4.44 20.53
C SER A 70 -8.14 4.88 21.24
N VAL A 71 -7.24 3.93 21.50
CA VAL A 71 -5.92 4.19 22.10
C VAL A 71 -4.88 3.42 21.31
N ASN A 72 -3.98 4.15 20.67
CA ASN A 72 -2.84 3.58 19.96
C ASN A 72 -1.61 4.44 20.23
N THR A 73 -0.51 3.82 20.66
CA THR A 73 0.76 4.52 20.93
C THR A 73 1.35 5.16 19.67
N LEU A 74 0.96 4.69 18.49
CA LEU A 74 1.43 5.17 17.19
C LEU A 74 0.51 6.23 16.58
N HIS A 75 -0.75 6.34 17.05
CA HIS A 75 -1.75 7.23 16.46
C HIS A 75 -2.32 8.19 17.48
N LYS A 76 -2.64 9.39 17.03
CA LYS A 76 -3.44 10.32 17.80
C LYS A 76 -4.89 9.82 17.87
N VAL A 77 -5.57 10.23 18.91
CA VAL A 77 -7.02 10.08 19.08
C VAL A 77 -7.61 11.47 19.10
N ASP A 78 -8.65 11.71 18.31
CA ASP A 78 -9.40 12.94 18.31
C ASP A 78 -10.82 12.66 18.82
N GLY A 79 -11.04 12.94 20.09
CA GLY A 79 -12.32 12.63 20.76
C GLY A 79 -12.59 11.12 20.75
N ASP A 80 -13.75 10.74 20.20
CA ASP A 80 -14.17 9.33 20.05
C ASP A 80 -13.65 8.68 18.74
N TRP A 81 -12.87 9.41 17.94
CA TRP A 81 -12.33 8.93 16.68
C TRP A 81 -11.05 8.14 16.92
N GLY A 82 -11.12 6.83 16.66
CA GLY A 82 -9.94 5.98 16.51
C GLY A 82 -9.45 5.99 15.08
N TYR A 83 -8.21 5.52 14.90
CA TYR A 83 -7.60 5.34 13.58
C TYR A 83 -7.20 3.89 13.35
N ALA A 84 -7.29 3.44 12.11
CA ALA A 84 -7.03 2.06 11.76
C ALA A 84 -5.61 1.63 12.14
N ASN A 85 -5.49 0.62 12.99
CA ASN A 85 -4.22 0.05 13.41
C ASN A 85 -3.77 -1.04 12.43
N ILE A 86 -3.36 -0.62 11.22
CA ILE A 86 -2.93 -1.51 10.14
C ILE A 86 -1.45 -1.35 9.78
N PHE A 87 -0.80 -0.32 10.32
CA PHE A 87 0.56 0.02 9.94
C PHE A 87 1.61 -0.79 10.71
N VAL A 88 2.65 -1.16 9.99
CA VAL A 88 3.87 -1.75 10.54
C VAL A 88 5.07 -1.05 9.91
N THR A 89 6.20 -1.05 10.58
CA THR A 89 7.44 -0.53 9.98
C THR A 89 8.00 -1.52 8.95
N LEU A 90 8.71 -1.02 7.96
CA LEU A 90 9.18 -1.84 6.84
C LEU A 90 10.11 -2.96 7.31
N ASP A 91 10.93 -2.73 8.34
CA ASP A 91 11.79 -3.76 8.95
C ASP A 91 11.01 -4.91 9.61
N GLN A 92 9.72 -4.70 9.93
CA GLN A 92 8.84 -5.73 10.49
C GLN A 92 8.17 -6.59 9.41
N ILE A 93 8.32 -6.24 8.13
CA ILE A 93 7.81 -7.03 7.00
C ILE A 93 8.86 -8.04 6.60
N PRO A 94 8.61 -9.37 6.70
CA PRO A 94 9.60 -10.38 6.41
C PRO A 94 10.19 -10.25 5.01
N GLY A 95 11.49 -9.98 4.92
CA GLY A 95 12.20 -9.78 3.66
C GLY A 95 11.70 -8.60 2.83
N ASN A 96 11.05 -7.61 3.46
CA ASN A 96 10.44 -6.46 2.81
C ASN A 96 9.48 -6.89 1.66
N THR A 97 8.87 -8.07 1.79
CA THR A 97 8.03 -8.66 0.75
C THR A 97 6.62 -8.88 1.26
N VAL A 98 5.66 -8.31 0.55
CA VAL A 98 4.23 -8.53 0.78
C VAL A 98 3.73 -9.52 -0.24
N TYR A 99 3.03 -10.54 0.21
CA TYR A 99 2.41 -11.53 -0.66
C TYR A 99 0.98 -11.13 -0.94
N ILE A 100 0.74 -10.65 -2.16
CA ILE A 100 -0.56 -10.16 -2.60
C ILE A 100 -1.43 -11.35 -3.01
N ASP A 101 -2.57 -11.49 -2.32
CA ASP A 101 -3.64 -12.40 -2.70
C ASP A 101 -4.55 -11.76 -3.76
N ARG A 102 -5.41 -12.54 -4.39
CA ARG A 102 -6.39 -12.04 -5.35
C ARG A 102 -7.31 -11.03 -4.68
N SER A 103 -7.22 -9.80 -5.15
CA SER A 103 -7.84 -8.65 -4.52
C SER A 103 -8.04 -7.51 -5.51
N MET A 104 -8.89 -6.56 -5.16
CA MET A 104 -9.20 -5.41 -5.98
C MET A 104 -9.24 -4.12 -5.14
N ALA A 105 -9.04 -3.00 -5.81
CA ALA A 105 -9.09 -1.68 -5.17
C ALA A 105 -8.22 -1.59 -3.90
N CYS A 106 -7.07 -2.25 -3.92
CA CYS A 106 -6.14 -2.19 -2.81
C CYS A 106 -5.34 -0.90 -2.84
N ARG A 107 -5.09 -0.35 -1.66
CA ARG A 107 -4.17 0.76 -1.46
C ARG A 107 -3.14 0.40 -0.42
N MET A 108 -1.87 0.51 -0.82
CA MET A 108 -0.73 0.49 0.08
C MET A 108 -0.42 1.94 0.45
N PHE A 109 -0.56 2.25 1.70
CA PHE A 109 -0.18 3.54 2.28
C PHE A 109 1.23 3.42 2.81
N ILE A 110 2.05 4.40 2.50
CA ILE A 110 3.44 4.48 2.91
C ILE A 110 3.63 5.78 3.66
N GLY A 111 3.77 5.70 4.98
CA GLY A 111 4.03 6.84 5.84
C GLY A 111 5.52 6.93 6.17
N PHE A 112 6.07 8.14 6.23
CA PHE A 112 7.46 8.37 6.59
C PHE A 112 7.51 9.00 7.99
N ARG A 113 8.26 8.38 8.90
CA ARG A 113 8.41 8.72 10.33
C ARG A 113 7.15 8.61 11.18
N SER A 114 6.00 8.34 10.58
CA SER A 114 4.75 8.13 11.28
C SER A 114 3.80 7.30 10.43
N PRO A 115 2.96 6.46 11.02
CA PRO A 115 1.83 5.89 10.31
C PRO A 115 0.85 7.00 9.93
N MET A 116 0.11 6.79 8.85
CA MET A 116 -0.99 7.68 8.47
C MET A 116 -2.17 7.52 9.41
N TYR A 117 -2.90 8.61 9.62
CA TYR A 117 -4.15 8.63 10.37
C TYR A 117 -5.31 8.38 9.41
N LEU A 118 -5.76 7.13 9.34
CA LEU A 118 -6.88 6.69 8.52
C LEU A 118 -8.02 6.28 9.44
N HIS A 119 -9.15 6.97 9.37
CA HIS A 119 -10.34 6.52 10.06
C HIS A 119 -11.14 5.61 9.15
N ALA A 120 -11.38 4.38 9.56
CA ALA A 120 -12.10 3.39 8.77
C ALA A 120 -13.60 3.38 9.11
N PHE A 121 -14.42 3.26 8.08
CA PHE A 121 -15.87 3.08 8.13
C PHE A 121 -16.23 1.65 7.72
N ASN A 122 -17.49 1.29 7.79
CA ASN A 122 -17.93 -0.06 7.42
C ASN A 122 -17.68 -0.41 5.94
N ASN A 123 -17.55 0.59 5.07
CA ASN A 123 -17.40 0.40 3.61
C ASN A 123 -16.38 1.32 2.96
N GLY A 124 -15.43 1.80 3.75
CA GLY A 124 -14.39 2.71 3.25
C GLY A 124 -13.58 3.33 4.37
N TYR A 125 -12.85 4.37 4.06
CA TYR A 125 -12.02 5.10 5.03
C TYR A 125 -11.95 6.59 4.66
N ALA A 126 -11.71 7.45 5.66
CA ALA A 126 -11.25 8.80 5.46
C ALA A 126 -9.71 8.82 5.53
N GLY A 127 -9.09 9.34 4.48
CA GLY A 127 -7.65 9.57 4.41
C GLY A 127 -7.27 11.02 4.71
N ALA A 128 -6.09 11.43 4.26
CA ALA A 128 -5.62 12.79 4.43
C ALA A 128 -6.45 13.80 3.63
N ASP A 129 -6.87 14.89 4.27
CA ASP A 129 -7.44 16.06 3.63
C ASP A 129 -6.37 17.16 3.52
N LEU A 130 -5.76 17.28 2.34
CA LEU A 130 -4.70 18.26 2.07
C LEU A 130 -5.18 19.71 2.13
N ASN A 131 -6.50 19.96 2.09
CA ASN A 131 -7.07 21.29 2.19
C ASN A 131 -7.38 21.71 3.63
N ASN A 132 -7.35 20.75 4.56
CA ASN A 132 -7.57 20.98 5.98
C ASN A 132 -6.23 21.12 6.72
N PRO A 133 -5.82 22.32 7.15
CA PRO A 133 -4.56 22.48 7.89
C PRO A 133 -4.57 21.80 9.27
N ASN A 134 -5.74 21.44 9.78
CA ASN A 134 -5.91 20.74 11.06
C ASN A 134 -6.04 19.21 10.89
N ASP A 135 -5.96 18.70 9.65
CA ASP A 135 -5.95 17.26 9.42
C ASP A 135 -4.74 16.63 10.13
N PRO A 136 -4.91 15.51 10.86
CA PRO A 136 -3.80 14.86 11.56
C PRO A 136 -2.66 14.44 10.62
N ASN A 137 -2.94 14.26 9.32
CA ASN A 137 -1.94 13.96 8.32
C ASN A 137 -1.31 15.21 7.68
N ALA A 138 -1.72 16.44 8.05
CA ALA A 138 -1.28 17.67 7.39
C ALA A 138 0.24 17.86 7.41
N ASP A 139 0.90 17.40 8.46
CA ASP A 139 2.34 17.49 8.66
C ASP A 139 3.08 16.19 8.32
N LEU A 140 2.35 15.14 7.92
CA LEU A 140 2.95 13.87 7.57
C LEU A 140 3.40 13.84 6.11
N ARG A 141 4.42 13.03 5.86
CA ARG A 141 4.82 12.64 4.51
C ARG A 141 4.34 11.24 4.24
N TRP A 142 3.70 11.07 3.11
CA TRP A 142 3.12 9.79 2.73
C TRP A 142 3.02 9.65 1.21
N GLU A 143 2.90 8.44 0.77
CA GLU A 143 2.65 8.07 -0.62
C GLU A 143 1.64 6.92 -0.67
N ILE A 144 1.04 6.73 -1.83
CA ILE A 144 0.07 5.66 -2.07
C ILE A 144 0.48 4.88 -3.31
N VAL A 145 0.41 3.55 -3.21
CA VAL A 145 0.43 2.65 -4.36
C VAL A 145 -0.92 1.96 -4.44
N GLU A 146 -1.58 2.08 -5.58
CA GLU A 146 -2.84 1.37 -5.85
C GLU A 146 -2.58 0.12 -6.65
N PHE A 147 -3.27 -0.97 -6.31
CA PHE A 147 -3.13 -2.21 -7.05
C PHE A 147 -4.38 -3.08 -7.00
N SER A 148 -4.47 -4.00 -7.97
CA SER A 148 -5.43 -5.11 -8.02
C SER A 148 -4.76 -6.32 -8.64
N TYR A 149 -5.08 -7.50 -8.14
CA TYR A 149 -4.60 -8.76 -8.67
C TYR A 149 -5.81 -9.67 -8.95
N ASP A 150 -6.10 -9.90 -10.22
CA ASP A 150 -7.35 -10.54 -10.63
C ASP A 150 -7.25 -12.08 -10.79
N ASN A 151 -8.36 -12.71 -11.19
CA ASN A 151 -8.43 -14.15 -11.42
C ASN A 151 -7.71 -14.63 -12.69
N ASN A 152 -7.28 -13.73 -13.55
CA ASN A 152 -6.55 -14.04 -14.78
C ASN A 152 -5.03 -13.89 -14.60
N ASP A 153 -4.56 -13.79 -13.36
CA ASP A 153 -3.17 -13.54 -13.00
C ASP A 153 -2.63 -12.21 -13.55
N VAL A 154 -3.52 -11.21 -13.68
CA VAL A 154 -3.13 -9.87 -14.12
C VAL A 154 -2.98 -8.95 -12.92
N MET A 155 -1.81 -8.35 -12.79
CA MET A 155 -1.52 -7.32 -11.81
C MET A 155 -1.71 -5.94 -12.43
N PHE A 156 -2.61 -5.15 -11.86
CA PHE A 156 -2.73 -3.72 -12.11
C PHE A 156 -2.08 -2.98 -10.95
N VAL A 157 -1.15 -2.10 -11.24
CA VAL A 157 -0.46 -1.33 -10.21
C VAL A 157 -0.10 0.05 -10.72
N ASN A 158 -0.28 1.06 -9.87
CA ASN A 158 0.16 2.42 -10.14
C ASN A 158 0.59 3.15 -8.85
N THR A 159 1.45 4.16 -9.02
CA THR A 159 1.80 5.12 -7.97
C THR A 159 0.90 6.33 -8.12
N THR A 160 -0.33 6.26 -7.63
CA THR A 160 -1.29 7.36 -7.82
C THR A 160 -0.71 8.72 -7.35
N ARG A 161 -0.93 9.76 -8.16
CA ARG A 161 -0.48 11.13 -7.90
C ARG A 161 -1.66 12.10 -7.92
N VAL A 162 -2.86 11.60 -7.68
CA VAL A 162 -4.07 12.40 -7.77
C VAL A 162 -4.09 13.48 -6.70
N ASP A 163 -3.68 13.14 -5.48
CA ASP A 163 -3.79 14.03 -4.33
C ASP A 163 -2.51 14.84 -4.10
N ALA A 164 -1.35 14.20 -4.18
CA ALA A 164 -0.08 14.83 -3.88
C ALA A 164 1.11 14.10 -4.51
N PHE A 165 2.20 14.81 -4.66
CA PHE A 165 3.53 14.28 -4.89
C PHE A 165 4.42 14.69 -3.73
N GLN A 166 4.87 13.72 -2.93
CA GLN A 166 5.75 14.00 -1.80
C GLN A 166 7.11 13.29 -1.95
N TYR A 167 7.11 12.05 -2.41
CA TYR A 167 8.32 11.30 -2.71
C TYR A 167 8.25 10.62 -4.07
N PRO A 168 9.39 10.52 -4.77
CA PRO A 168 9.49 9.71 -5.98
C PRO A 168 9.21 8.24 -5.67
N MET A 169 8.25 7.67 -6.39
CA MET A 169 7.88 6.26 -6.29
C MET A 169 8.08 5.58 -7.62
N GLY A 170 8.80 4.47 -7.64
CA GLY A 170 9.01 3.64 -8.82
C GLY A 170 8.35 2.27 -8.66
N ILE A 171 7.95 1.68 -9.78
CA ILE A 171 7.43 0.33 -9.86
C ILE A 171 8.24 -0.43 -10.90
N ASP A 172 8.81 -1.56 -10.50
CA ASP A 172 9.43 -2.53 -11.38
C ASP A 172 8.58 -3.79 -11.41
N LEU A 173 8.08 -4.16 -12.57
CA LEU A 173 7.31 -5.38 -12.78
C LEU A 173 8.10 -6.35 -13.66
N TYR A 174 8.27 -7.56 -13.18
CA TYR A 174 8.95 -8.64 -13.86
C TYR A 174 7.98 -9.76 -14.20
N GLY A 175 8.10 -10.33 -15.37
CA GLY A 175 7.29 -11.47 -15.80
C GLY A 175 6.70 -11.29 -17.20
N ASN A 176 5.63 -12.00 -17.49
CA ASN A 176 4.92 -11.90 -18.76
C ASN A 176 4.00 -10.68 -18.73
N VAL A 177 4.41 -9.58 -19.35
CA VAL A 177 3.66 -8.31 -19.35
C VAL A 177 2.45 -8.34 -20.30
N ALA A 178 2.45 -9.24 -21.27
CA ALA A 178 1.31 -9.49 -22.17
C ALA A 178 1.48 -10.84 -22.85
N ALA A 179 0.39 -11.40 -23.36
CA ALA A 179 0.44 -12.60 -24.18
C ALA A 179 1.40 -12.40 -25.37
N GLY A 180 2.50 -13.16 -25.41
CA GLY A 180 3.53 -13.08 -26.44
C GLY A 180 4.77 -12.24 -26.08
N ALA A 181 4.81 -11.59 -24.91
CA ALA A 181 6.01 -10.92 -24.44
C ALA A 181 6.88 -11.89 -23.62
N ASN A 182 8.11 -12.13 -24.09
CA ASN A 182 9.08 -12.94 -23.35
C ASN A 182 9.73 -12.08 -22.26
N ASN A 183 9.62 -12.49 -20.98
CA ASN A 183 10.36 -11.97 -19.83
C ASN A 183 10.45 -10.43 -19.81
N ALA A 184 9.34 -9.76 -19.97
CA ALA A 184 9.35 -8.31 -19.98
C ALA A 184 9.61 -7.77 -18.57
N HIS A 185 10.52 -6.82 -18.53
CA HIS A 185 10.71 -5.93 -17.40
C HIS A 185 10.04 -4.60 -17.73
N MET A 186 9.07 -4.19 -16.92
CA MET A 186 8.43 -2.89 -17.07
C MET A 186 8.77 -2.03 -15.86
N ARG A 187 9.32 -0.86 -16.12
CA ARG A 187 9.56 0.18 -15.13
C ARG A 187 8.65 1.37 -15.36
N ARG A 188 8.00 1.83 -14.31
CA ARG A 188 7.11 2.98 -14.30
C ARG A 188 7.34 3.82 -13.04
N GLY A 189 6.80 5.04 -13.05
CA GLY A 189 6.88 5.97 -11.92
C GLY A 189 8.05 6.94 -12.05
N ASP A 190 8.44 7.53 -10.93
CA ASP A 190 9.45 8.57 -10.89
C ASP A 190 10.84 7.93 -10.79
N LEU A 191 11.61 8.12 -11.83
CA LEU A 191 13.01 7.64 -11.90
C LEU A 191 14.02 8.70 -11.49
N LYS A 192 13.55 9.91 -11.17
CA LYS A 192 14.35 11.04 -10.70
C LYS A 192 14.26 11.18 -9.20
N SER A 193 15.30 11.70 -8.59
CA SER A 193 15.25 12.10 -7.18
C SER A 193 14.25 13.23 -6.99
N TYR A 194 13.76 13.38 -5.76
CA TYR A 194 12.89 14.51 -5.40
C TYR A 194 13.51 15.87 -5.78
N ALA A 195 14.79 16.08 -5.42
CA ALA A 195 15.49 17.32 -5.74
C ALA A 195 15.55 17.60 -7.25
N ALA A 196 15.78 16.57 -8.07
CA ALA A 196 15.79 16.70 -9.52
C ALA A 196 14.40 17.02 -10.08
N THR A 197 13.35 16.43 -9.51
CA THR A 197 11.95 16.70 -9.90
C THR A 197 11.57 18.13 -9.59
N ILE A 198 11.94 18.63 -8.41
CA ILE A 198 11.68 20.04 -8.03
C ILE A 198 12.48 21.02 -8.90
N ALA A 199 13.72 20.69 -9.22
CA ALA A 199 14.52 21.55 -10.12
C ALA A 199 13.91 21.60 -11.54
N ASP A 200 13.38 20.49 -12.04
CA ASP A 200 12.65 20.48 -13.31
C ASP A 200 11.37 21.31 -13.23
N TRP A 201 10.62 21.21 -12.13
CA TRP A 201 9.43 22.04 -11.91
C TRP A 201 9.78 23.54 -11.92
N ASP A 202 10.81 23.94 -11.16
CA ASP A 202 11.23 25.33 -11.08
C ASP A 202 11.71 25.86 -12.44
N ARG A 203 12.36 25.03 -13.24
CA ARG A 203 12.79 25.39 -14.58
C ARG A 203 11.60 25.66 -15.52
N GLU A 204 10.56 24.79 -15.47
CA GLU A 204 9.43 24.86 -16.39
C GLU A 204 8.36 25.88 -15.94
N PHE A 205 8.12 25.99 -14.65
CA PHE A 205 7.00 26.73 -14.09
C PHE A 205 7.42 27.88 -13.13
N GLY A 206 8.72 28.00 -12.82
CA GLY A 206 9.25 29.09 -12.02
C GLY A 206 8.90 30.44 -12.65
N GLY A 207 8.32 31.35 -11.88
CA GLY A 207 7.85 32.65 -12.37
C GLY A 207 6.48 32.62 -13.06
N THR A 208 5.81 31.47 -13.12
CA THR A 208 4.42 31.35 -13.58
C THR A 208 3.45 31.20 -12.41
N ILE A 209 2.14 31.34 -12.68
CA ILE A 209 1.10 31.10 -11.67
C ILE A 209 1.11 29.64 -11.18
N TYR A 210 1.59 28.69 -11.99
CA TYR A 210 1.68 27.28 -11.65
C TYR A 210 2.75 26.98 -10.59
N ASN A 211 3.67 27.90 -10.34
CA ASN A 211 4.64 27.73 -9.24
C ASN A 211 3.94 27.65 -7.88
N ASN A 212 2.74 28.21 -7.74
CA ASN A 212 1.94 28.11 -6.53
C ASN A 212 1.35 26.70 -6.29
N CYS A 213 1.33 25.84 -7.32
CA CYS A 213 0.93 24.45 -7.21
C CYS A 213 2.05 23.57 -6.65
N LYS A 214 3.26 24.09 -6.53
CA LYS A 214 4.39 23.43 -5.90
C LYS A 214 4.08 23.21 -4.42
N ILE A 215 4.03 21.94 -4.01
CA ILE A 215 3.73 21.59 -2.62
C ILE A 215 4.95 21.95 -1.76
N SER A 216 4.92 23.11 -1.14
CA SER A 216 5.96 23.57 -0.22
C SER A 216 5.92 22.86 1.15
N ARG A 217 4.87 22.10 1.45
CA ARG A 217 4.69 21.37 2.72
C ARG A 217 5.75 20.30 2.97
N ILE A 218 6.50 19.92 1.96
CA ILE A 218 7.59 18.94 2.04
C ILE A 218 8.76 19.41 2.91
N THR A 219 8.78 20.68 3.33
CA THR A 219 9.86 21.23 4.15
C THR A 219 9.77 20.91 5.63
N LYS A 220 8.68 20.27 6.09
CA LYS A 220 8.58 19.85 7.49
C LYS A 220 9.17 18.46 7.70
N ASP A 221 10.48 18.36 7.63
CA ASP A 221 11.23 17.20 8.15
C ASP A 221 11.18 17.11 9.69
N ASN A 222 10.36 17.93 10.30
CA ASN A 222 10.28 18.09 11.74
C ASN A 222 9.16 17.27 12.36
N LEU A 223 9.10 16.03 12.01
CA LEU A 223 8.46 15.02 12.85
C LEU A 223 9.53 14.52 13.82
N GLY A 224 9.99 15.42 14.66
CA GLY A 224 10.81 15.12 15.81
C GLY A 224 9.95 14.81 16.99
#